data_78e1ced8ebe806e0191b43aeb689ff3e
#
_entry.id   78e1ced8ebe806e0191b43aeb689ff3e
#
_cell.length_a   1.000
_cell.length_b   1.000
_cell.length_c   1.000
_cell.angle_alpha   90.00
_cell.angle_beta   90.00
_cell.angle_gamma   90.00
#
_symmetry.space_group_name_H-M   'P 1'
#
loop_
_entity.id
_entity.type
_entity.pdbx_description
1 polymer ?
#
loop_
_entity_poly.entity_id
_entity_poly.type
_entity_poly.pdbx_seq_one_letter_code
_entity_poly.pdbx_strand_id
1 'polypeptide(L)'
;MNAGGEAIEIEKRLYSTLSRAILDQQPALNALATGLAELDLATALADLASDLDWCRPKVDESRSFEIEGGRHPVVERSLRAQGDTGFVANDCDLSAQSNSAAITLLTGPNMAGKSTYLRQNALIALLAQIGSYVPAKSAHV
;
A
#
# COMPACT_ATOMS: atom_id res chain seq x y z
N MET A 1 20.31 -58.04 -12.96
CA MET A 1 19.85 -56.65 -12.79
C MET A 1 21.06 -55.80 -12.47
N ASN A 2 21.18 -54.61 -13.03
CA ASN A 2 22.35 -53.76 -12.79
C ASN A 2 22.07 -52.87 -11.57
N ALA A 3 22.93 -52.86 -10.58
CA ALA A 3 22.77 -52.08 -9.34
C ALA A 3 22.44 -50.61 -9.58
N GLY A 4 22.94 -50.02 -10.66
CA GLY A 4 22.58 -48.64 -11.06
C GLY A 4 21.13 -48.49 -11.47
N GLY A 5 20.51 -49.47 -12.08
CA GLY A 5 19.07 -49.45 -12.43
C GLY A 5 18.19 -49.51 -11.19
N GLU A 6 18.55 -50.35 -10.21
CA GLU A 6 17.80 -50.44 -8.95
C GLU A 6 17.89 -49.15 -8.11
N ALA A 7 19.06 -48.50 -8.10
CA ALA A 7 19.21 -47.21 -7.42
C ALA A 7 18.29 -46.13 -8.02
N ILE A 8 18.24 -46.01 -9.35
CA ILE A 8 17.37 -45.05 -10.03
C ILE A 8 15.88 -45.31 -9.73
N GLU A 9 15.44 -46.56 -9.69
CA GLU A 9 14.05 -46.90 -9.38
C GLU A 9 13.69 -46.57 -7.90
N ILE A 10 14.63 -46.74 -6.98
CA ILE A 10 14.48 -46.32 -5.58
C ILE A 10 14.38 -44.81 -5.47
N GLU A 11 15.23 -44.06 -6.16
CA GLU A 11 15.20 -42.59 -6.19
C GLU A 11 13.90 -42.05 -6.73
N LYS A 12 13.43 -42.58 -7.87
CA LYS A 12 12.11 -42.21 -8.45
C LYS A 12 10.96 -42.47 -7.50
N ARG A 13 10.96 -43.60 -6.82
CA ARG A 13 9.94 -43.95 -5.85
C ARG A 13 9.95 -43.00 -4.65
N LEU A 14 11.10 -42.70 -4.11
CA LEU A 14 11.25 -41.73 -3.00
C LEU A 14 10.79 -40.34 -3.41
N TYR A 15 11.22 -39.86 -4.59
CA TYR A 15 10.79 -38.59 -5.13
C TYR A 15 9.27 -38.52 -5.31
N SER A 16 8.66 -39.56 -5.90
CA SER A 16 7.20 -39.61 -6.10
C SER A 16 6.44 -39.63 -4.78
N THR A 17 6.96 -40.35 -3.78
CA THR A 17 6.34 -40.41 -2.45
C THR A 17 6.40 -39.05 -1.75
N LEU A 18 7.56 -38.40 -1.78
CA LEU A 18 7.74 -37.08 -1.18
C LEU A 18 6.89 -36.01 -1.89
N SER A 19 6.90 -36.00 -3.22
CA SER A 19 6.08 -35.08 -4.02
C SER A 19 4.60 -35.23 -3.71
N ARG A 20 4.09 -36.47 -3.61
CA ARG A 20 2.69 -36.73 -3.26
C ARG A 20 2.37 -36.25 -1.86
N ALA A 21 3.22 -36.52 -0.87
CA ALA A 21 3.02 -36.03 0.49
C ALA A 21 2.93 -34.49 0.59
N ILE A 22 3.73 -33.78 -0.22
CA ILE A 22 3.64 -32.31 -0.31
C ILE A 22 2.35 -31.85 -0.99
N LEU A 23 1.98 -32.50 -2.11
CA LEU A 23 0.76 -32.17 -2.84
C LEU A 23 -0.50 -32.43 -2.00
N ASP A 24 -0.51 -33.48 -1.18
CA ASP A 24 -1.63 -33.78 -0.27
C ASP A 24 -1.81 -32.65 0.80
N GLN A 25 -0.76 -31.90 1.11
CA GLN A 25 -0.79 -30.75 2.03
C GLN A 25 -0.98 -29.40 1.32
N GLN A 26 -1.14 -29.38 -0.01
CA GLN A 26 -1.23 -28.13 -0.79
C GLN A 26 -2.29 -27.15 -0.27
N PRO A 27 -3.51 -27.54 0.12
CA PRO A 27 -4.49 -26.59 0.66
C PRO A 27 -4.00 -25.88 1.94
N ALA A 28 -3.38 -26.66 2.86
CA ALA A 28 -2.84 -26.11 4.10
C ALA A 28 -1.64 -25.18 3.86
N LEU A 29 -0.75 -25.56 2.95
CA LEU A 29 0.40 -24.73 2.55
C LEU A 29 -0.05 -23.41 1.90
N ASN A 30 -1.05 -23.45 1.02
CA ASN A 30 -1.59 -22.25 0.40
C ASN A 30 -2.26 -21.34 1.43
N ALA A 31 -3.06 -21.88 2.36
CA ALA A 31 -3.67 -21.09 3.41
C ALA A 31 -2.63 -20.42 4.31
N LEU A 32 -1.57 -21.15 4.68
CA LEU A 32 -0.47 -20.61 5.46
C LEU A 32 0.27 -19.50 4.70
N ALA A 33 0.57 -19.71 3.41
CA ALA A 33 1.24 -18.71 2.57
C ALA A 33 0.42 -17.43 2.44
N THR A 34 -0.90 -17.55 2.26
CA THR A 34 -1.82 -16.39 2.22
C THR A 34 -1.80 -15.64 3.55
N GLY A 35 -1.95 -16.33 4.67
CA GLY A 35 -1.94 -15.68 5.99
C GLY A 35 -0.61 -14.99 6.31
N LEU A 36 0.51 -15.59 5.92
CA LEU A 36 1.83 -14.97 6.07
C LEU A 36 1.98 -13.72 5.19
N ALA A 37 1.49 -13.77 3.96
CA ALA A 37 1.54 -12.62 3.05
C ALA A 37 0.67 -11.45 3.55
N GLU A 38 -0.52 -11.72 4.10
CA GLU A 38 -1.37 -10.71 4.72
C GLU A 38 -0.70 -10.08 5.94
N LEU A 39 -0.07 -10.88 6.79
CA LEU A 39 0.64 -10.39 7.96
C LEU A 39 1.86 -9.54 7.57
N ASP A 40 2.64 -9.98 6.59
CA ASP A 40 3.81 -9.26 6.07
C ASP A 40 3.40 -7.90 5.49
N LEU A 41 2.34 -7.87 4.67
CA LEU A 41 1.79 -6.62 4.14
C LEU A 41 1.32 -5.68 5.26
N ALA A 42 0.57 -6.19 6.23
CA ALA A 42 0.04 -5.38 7.32
C ALA A 42 1.15 -4.78 8.17
N THR A 43 2.19 -5.56 8.50
CA THR A 43 3.34 -5.08 9.27
C THR A 43 4.15 -4.06 8.49
N ALA A 44 4.42 -4.28 7.20
CA ALA A 44 5.14 -3.34 6.36
C ALA A 44 4.42 -1.98 6.24
N LEU A 45 3.09 -1.99 6.08
CA LEU A 45 2.29 -0.77 6.04
C LEU A 45 2.24 -0.06 7.40
N ALA A 46 2.20 -0.81 8.51
CA ALA A 46 2.22 -0.24 9.85
C ALA A 46 3.57 0.43 10.19
N ASP A 47 4.67 -0.22 9.85
CA ASP A 47 6.01 0.34 10.03
C ASP A 47 6.18 1.62 9.22
N LEU A 48 5.78 1.60 7.94
CA LEU A 48 5.81 2.79 7.09
C LEU A 48 4.99 3.94 7.67
N ALA A 49 3.79 3.64 8.19
CA ALA A 49 2.91 4.64 8.79
C ALA A 49 3.51 5.24 10.07
N SER A 50 4.12 4.40 10.90
CA SER A 50 4.79 4.83 12.13
C SER A 50 6.00 5.72 11.85
N ASP A 51 6.85 5.30 10.91
CA ASP A 51 8.09 6.02 10.57
C ASP A 51 7.84 7.38 9.91
N LEU A 52 6.74 7.50 9.16
CA LEU A 52 6.42 8.69 8.37
C LEU A 52 5.29 9.54 8.96
N ASP A 53 4.81 9.20 10.14
CA ASP A 53 3.69 9.90 10.80
C ASP A 53 2.46 10.02 9.87
N TRP A 54 1.98 8.86 9.39
CA TRP A 54 0.80 8.75 8.56
C TRP A 54 -0.43 8.42 9.39
N CYS A 55 -1.59 8.97 9.04
CA CYS A 55 -2.84 8.71 9.73
C CYS A 55 -3.64 7.58 9.09
N ARG A 56 -4.51 6.94 9.88
CA ARG A 56 -5.51 6.00 9.35
C ARG A 56 -6.63 6.78 8.68
N PRO A 57 -6.88 6.61 7.37
CA PRO A 57 -8.00 7.27 6.71
C PRO A 57 -9.32 6.64 7.12
N LYS A 58 -10.39 7.44 7.11
CA LYS A 58 -11.75 6.96 7.11
C LYS A 58 -12.16 6.70 5.66
N VAL A 59 -12.55 5.46 5.35
CA VAL A 59 -13.04 5.06 4.03
C VAL A 59 -14.46 4.53 4.20
N ASP A 60 -15.43 5.11 3.49
CA ASP A 60 -16.81 4.69 3.52
C ASP A 60 -17.49 4.94 2.16
N GLU A 61 -18.77 4.61 2.01
CA GLU A 61 -19.54 4.80 0.78
C GLU A 61 -20.07 6.22 0.60
N SER A 62 -19.66 7.18 1.42
CA SER A 62 -20.05 8.57 1.28
C SER A 62 -19.39 9.22 0.06
N ARG A 63 -19.78 10.46 -0.24
CA ARG A 63 -19.11 11.28 -1.25
C ARG A 63 -18.14 12.27 -0.61
N SER A 64 -17.58 11.90 0.52
CA SER A 64 -16.59 12.71 1.18
C SER A 64 -15.23 12.56 0.49
N PHE A 65 -14.54 13.66 0.30
CA PHE A 65 -13.16 13.71 -0.10
C PHE A 65 -12.51 14.88 0.62
N GLU A 66 -12.11 14.62 1.85
CA GLU A 66 -11.63 15.64 2.78
C GLU A 66 -10.27 15.19 3.32
N ILE A 67 -9.25 16.01 3.11
CA ILE A 67 -7.88 15.75 3.52
C ILE A 67 -7.38 16.99 4.27
N GLU A 68 -6.98 16.80 5.52
CA GLU A 68 -6.36 17.83 6.34
C GLU A 68 -4.86 17.55 6.46
N GLY A 69 -4.04 18.55 6.20
CA GLY A 69 -2.58 18.44 6.33
C GLY A 69 -1.97 17.38 5.43
N GLY A 70 -2.48 17.23 4.22
CA GLY A 70 -1.99 16.27 3.23
C GLY A 70 -0.55 16.58 2.79
N ARG A 71 0.26 15.53 2.60
CA ARG A 71 1.67 15.61 2.19
C ARG A 71 1.93 14.71 0.99
N HIS A 72 2.85 15.10 0.13
CA HIS A 72 3.24 14.27 -1.01
C HIS A 72 4.32 13.26 -0.58
N PRO A 73 4.03 11.95 -0.51
CA PRO A 73 4.92 10.97 0.13
C PRO A 73 6.33 10.92 -0.48
N VAL A 74 6.43 11.02 -1.80
CA VAL A 74 7.72 10.96 -2.50
C VAL A 74 8.51 12.25 -2.33
N VAL A 75 7.87 13.41 -2.45
CA VAL A 75 8.53 14.71 -2.32
C VAL A 75 8.97 14.93 -0.88
N GLU A 76 8.10 14.64 0.10
CA GLU A 76 8.44 14.72 1.52
C GLU A 76 9.66 13.86 1.87
N ARG A 77 9.68 12.61 1.41
CA ARG A 77 10.82 11.71 1.61
C ARG A 77 12.11 12.25 0.97
N SER A 78 12.02 12.83 -0.21
CA SER A 78 13.18 13.44 -0.90
C SER A 78 13.73 14.65 -0.14
N LEU A 79 12.85 15.52 0.36
CA LEU A 79 13.24 16.69 1.18
C LEU A 79 13.91 16.26 2.48
N ARG A 80 13.33 15.30 3.21
CA ARG A 80 13.92 14.73 4.43
C ARG A 80 15.32 14.15 4.18
N ALA A 81 15.52 13.44 3.09
CA ALA A 81 16.82 12.88 2.72
C ALA A 81 17.88 13.96 2.41
N GLN A 82 17.47 15.16 2.02
CA GLN A 82 18.34 16.32 1.74
C GLN A 82 18.55 17.20 2.96
N GLY A 83 17.98 16.86 4.12
CA GLY A 83 18.09 17.64 5.36
C GLY A 83 17.23 18.90 5.37
N ASP A 84 16.26 19.00 4.49
CA ASP A 84 15.35 20.14 4.42
C ASP A 84 14.28 20.09 5.53
N THR A 85 13.72 21.27 5.87
CA THR A 85 12.80 21.48 7.00
C THR A 85 11.43 20.85 6.85
N GLY A 86 11.18 20.22 5.74
CA GLY A 86 9.98 19.41 5.53
C GLY A 86 9.04 19.95 4.44
N PHE A 87 8.09 19.10 4.09
CA PHE A 87 7.05 19.39 3.11
C PHE A 87 5.96 20.30 3.72
N VAL A 88 5.57 21.35 3.01
CA VAL A 88 4.44 22.19 3.42
C VAL A 88 3.14 21.44 3.14
N ALA A 89 2.45 21.06 4.21
CA ALA A 89 1.20 20.34 4.13
C ALA A 89 0.07 21.19 3.51
N ASN A 90 -0.87 20.54 2.82
CA ASN A 90 -1.97 21.20 2.15
C ASN A 90 -3.29 20.48 2.44
N ASP A 91 -4.36 21.24 2.61
CA ASP A 91 -5.72 20.71 2.75
C ASP A 91 -6.37 20.54 1.39
N CYS A 92 -7.33 19.63 1.31
CA CYS A 92 -8.17 19.42 0.14
C CYS A 92 -9.58 19.02 0.58
N ASP A 93 -10.59 19.74 0.14
CA ASP A 93 -12.00 19.35 0.29
C ASP A 93 -12.68 19.37 -1.07
N LEU A 94 -13.06 18.19 -1.55
CA LEU A 94 -13.84 17.96 -2.75
C LEU A 94 -15.12 17.17 -2.44
N SER A 95 -15.58 17.23 -1.20
CA SER A 95 -16.77 16.51 -0.76
C SER A 95 -18.01 16.99 -1.52
N ALA A 96 -18.72 16.07 -2.16
CA ALA A 96 -19.96 16.35 -2.90
C ALA A 96 -21.18 16.34 -1.98
N GLN A 97 -21.16 17.14 -0.91
CA GLN A 97 -22.32 17.35 -0.04
C GLN A 97 -23.10 18.59 -0.51
N SER A 98 -24.38 18.71 -0.10
CA SER A 98 -25.35 19.64 -0.65
C SER A 98 -24.95 21.14 -0.68
N ASN A 99 -23.85 21.54 -0.04
CA ASN A 99 -23.34 22.92 -0.03
C ASN A 99 -21.83 23.03 -0.24
N SER A 100 -21.13 21.96 -0.62
CA SER A 100 -19.69 21.97 -0.90
C SER A 100 -19.38 21.76 -2.37
N ALA A 101 -18.28 22.34 -2.86
CA ALA A 101 -17.90 22.24 -4.26
C ALA A 101 -17.23 20.89 -4.52
N ALA A 102 -17.82 20.07 -5.41
CA ALA A 102 -17.22 18.84 -5.92
C ALA A 102 -16.06 19.10 -6.93
N ILE A 103 -15.80 20.37 -7.26
CA ILE A 103 -14.80 20.79 -8.25
C ILE A 103 -14.02 21.97 -7.71
N THR A 104 -12.71 21.88 -7.71
CA THR A 104 -11.80 22.98 -7.40
C THR A 104 -10.97 23.36 -8.63
N LEU A 105 -10.96 24.64 -8.98
CA LEU A 105 -10.11 25.17 -10.03
C LEU A 105 -8.76 25.61 -9.45
N LEU A 106 -7.70 24.87 -9.75
CA LEU A 106 -6.35 25.16 -9.29
C LEU A 106 -5.57 25.98 -10.33
N THR A 107 -5.28 27.24 -10.02
CA THR A 107 -4.53 28.16 -10.88
C THR A 107 -3.21 28.58 -10.21
N GLY A 108 -2.30 29.14 -10.99
CA GLY A 108 -1.02 29.65 -10.50
C GLY A 108 0.11 29.52 -11.53
N PRO A 109 1.28 30.12 -11.27
CA PRO A 109 2.40 30.10 -12.18
C PRO A 109 2.97 28.69 -12.38
N ASN A 110 3.76 28.50 -13.43
CA ASN A 110 4.49 27.25 -13.62
C ASN A 110 5.49 27.05 -12.46
N MET A 111 5.72 25.79 -12.08
CA MET A 111 6.57 25.37 -10.95
C MET A 111 6.08 25.78 -9.55
N ALA A 112 4.87 26.31 -9.40
CA ALA A 112 4.26 26.65 -8.10
C ALA A 112 3.71 25.46 -7.31
N GLY A 113 4.06 24.24 -7.67
CA GLY A 113 3.61 23.04 -6.93
C GLY A 113 2.23 22.49 -7.33
N LYS A 114 1.53 23.05 -8.35
CA LYS A 114 0.20 22.57 -8.79
C LYS A 114 0.16 21.06 -9.05
N SER A 115 1.12 20.57 -9.83
CA SER A 115 1.21 19.14 -10.17
C SER A 115 1.53 18.26 -8.94
N THR A 116 2.29 18.78 -8.00
CA THR A 116 2.60 18.12 -6.74
C THR A 116 1.34 17.98 -5.89
N TYR A 117 0.57 19.05 -5.76
CA TYR A 117 -0.72 19.05 -5.06
C TYR A 117 -1.73 18.05 -5.65
N LEU A 118 -1.90 18.04 -6.98
CA LEU A 118 -2.80 17.09 -7.65
C LEU A 118 -2.36 15.64 -7.43
N ARG A 119 -1.07 15.36 -7.57
CA ARG A 119 -0.52 14.01 -7.33
C ARG A 119 -0.60 13.59 -5.87
N GLN A 120 -0.38 14.51 -4.93
CA GLN A 120 -0.56 14.30 -3.50
C GLN A 120 -1.95 13.75 -3.21
N ASN A 121 -3.00 14.43 -3.65
CA ASN A 121 -4.38 14.03 -3.38
C ASN A 121 -4.74 12.71 -4.07
N ALA A 122 -4.27 12.48 -5.30
CA ALA A 122 -4.45 11.21 -6.00
C ALA A 122 -3.75 10.05 -5.27
N LEU A 123 -2.54 10.25 -4.77
CA LEU A 123 -1.80 9.23 -4.03
C LEU A 123 -2.44 8.94 -2.68
N ILE A 124 -2.94 9.95 -1.96
CA ILE A 124 -3.67 9.76 -0.70
C ILE A 124 -4.94 8.92 -0.94
N ALA A 125 -5.72 9.24 -1.98
CA ALA A 125 -6.89 8.46 -2.34
C ALA A 125 -6.53 7.01 -2.69
N LEU A 126 -5.49 6.80 -3.49
CA LEU A 126 -5.03 5.46 -3.87
C LEU A 126 -4.58 4.65 -2.65
N LEU A 127 -3.77 5.24 -1.77
CA LEU A 127 -3.30 4.61 -0.54
C LEU A 127 -4.46 4.23 0.39
N ALA A 128 -5.44 5.13 0.55
CA ALA A 128 -6.64 4.85 1.33
C ALA A 128 -7.42 3.65 0.77
N GLN A 129 -7.61 3.59 -0.55
CA GLN A 129 -8.37 2.52 -1.21
C GLN A 129 -7.68 1.15 -1.15
N ILE A 130 -6.36 1.08 -1.08
CA ILE A 130 -5.64 -0.19 -0.88
C ILE A 130 -5.55 -0.62 0.58
N GLY A 131 -6.16 0.13 1.51
CA GLY A 131 -6.16 -0.19 2.95
C GLY A 131 -4.92 0.29 3.71
N SER A 132 -4.12 1.17 3.13
CA SER A 132 -2.95 1.76 3.78
C SER A 132 -3.31 2.96 4.66
N TYR A 133 -2.41 3.33 5.55
CA TYR A 133 -2.34 4.66 6.15
C TYR A 133 -1.96 5.70 5.08
N VAL A 134 -2.23 6.98 5.33
CA VAL A 134 -2.04 8.06 4.36
C VAL A 134 -1.22 9.22 4.93
N PRO A 135 -0.41 9.91 4.12
CA PRO A 135 0.41 11.04 4.53
C PRO A 135 -0.45 12.30 4.76
N ALA A 136 -1.22 12.32 5.83
CA ALA A 136 -2.07 13.43 6.23
C ALA A 136 -2.23 13.48 7.75
N LYS A 137 -2.79 14.57 8.29
CA LYS A 137 -3.25 14.63 9.68
C LYS A 137 -4.57 13.88 9.85
N SER A 138 -5.49 14.07 8.90
CA SER A 138 -6.74 13.32 8.79
C SER A 138 -7.13 13.18 7.33
N ALA A 139 -7.86 12.11 6.99
CA ALA A 139 -8.43 11.91 5.66
C ALA A 139 -9.75 11.14 5.76
N HIS A 140 -10.74 11.59 4.97
CA HIS A 140 -12.01 10.92 4.76
C HIS A 140 -12.28 10.86 3.25
N VAL A 141 -12.23 9.65 2.68
CA VAL A 141 -12.31 9.39 1.24
C VAL A 141 -13.19 8.17 0.94
#